data_c4e051abda1a426e0c02cb6983025ec9
#
_entry.id   c4e051abda1a426e0c02cb6983025ec9
#
_cell.length_a   1.000
_cell.length_b   1.000
_cell.length_c   1.000
_cell.angle_alpha   90.00
_cell.angle_beta   90.00
_cell.angle_gamma   90.00
#
_symmetry.space_group_name_H-M   'P 1'
#
loop_
_entity.id
_entity.type
_entity.pdbx_description
1 polymer ?
#
loop_
_entity_poly.entity_id
_entity_poly.type
_entity_poly.pdbx_seq_one_letter_code
_entity_poly.pdbx_strand_id
1 'polypeptide(L)'
;MELRDNIKGVQHLGIPVVCMEETKRFYMENFGFEVFHEKEIFYPERMNICFLKLNDLVVELYEHKNEAVRKEVAERVTGVYDHFTIDAADFDDYAARLINKGLPLAAGTANGVVLYENIKTKGIRGVNFVSPNGDVVEICYDNAKSYAGKTGLLGWDHLAVRTKDLKTSMSFYAELGFSMTGNGYLDTDEGRIYIAFMTCKGFALELIQLVGNTVDDPDTWKAGKIDHIALDVENVQDAFVEARSCGYELLDFGVKELPLFEKGCRFFTIKGPNGEKIEFNQVNKF
;
A
#
# COMPACT_ATOMS: atom_id res chain seq x y z
N MET A 1 16.92 16.31 -13.81
CA MET A 1 16.46 16.20 -12.40
C MET A 1 16.49 14.73 -12.10
N GLU A 2 17.12 14.28 -11.02
CA GLU A 2 17.09 12.86 -10.68
C GLU A 2 15.67 12.44 -10.31
N LEU A 3 15.29 11.19 -10.57
CA LEU A 3 13.93 10.68 -10.35
C LEU A 3 13.46 10.93 -8.91
N ARG A 4 14.34 10.70 -7.93
CA ARG A 4 14.06 10.93 -6.50
C ARG A 4 13.74 12.39 -6.16
N ASP A 5 14.29 13.36 -6.90
CA ASP A 5 14.03 14.80 -6.67
C ASP A 5 12.67 15.21 -7.22
N ASN A 6 12.11 14.43 -8.15
CA ASN A 6 10.79 14.64 -8.74
C ASN A 6 9.65 14.10 -7.85
N ILE A 7 9.96 13.13 -6.95
CA ILE A 7 8.98 12.53 -6.04
C ILE A 7 8.65 13.49 -4.91
N LYS A 8 7.37 13.78 -4.72
CA LYS A 8 6.85 14.65 -3.65
C LYS A 8 6.33 13.86 -2.44
N GLY A 9 5.95 12.60 -2.62
CA GLY A 9 5.43 11.72 -1.59
C GLY A 9 4.58 10.60 -2.17
N VAL A 10 3.88 9.88 -1.31
CA VAL A 10 2.85 8.93 -1.74
C VAL A 10 1.59 9.68 -2.13
N GLN A 11 0.92 9.25 -3.21
CA GLN A 11 -0.36 9.81 -3.62
C GLN A 11 -1.53 8.92 -3.20
N HIS A 12 -1.48 7.62 -3.54
CA HIS A 12 -2.52 6.67 -3.18
C HIS A 12 -2.01 5.22 -3.23
N LEU A 13 -2.83 4.33 -2.70
CA LEU A 13 -2.73 2.89 -2.84
C LEU A 13 -3.86 2.40 -3.74
N GLY A 14 -3.57 1.62 -4.78
CA GLY A 14 -4.55 1.09 -5.72
C GLY A 14 -5.02 -0.32 -5.34
N ILE A 15 -6.34 -0.49 -5.17
CA ILE A 15 -6.99 -1.75 -4.80
C ILE A 15 -8.11 -2.05 -5.81
N PRO A 16 -7.94 -3.06 -6.69
CA PRO A 16 -9.03 -3.57 -7.51
C PRO A 16 -10.08 -4.25 -6.64
N VAL A 17 -11.36 -3.94 -6.87
CA VAL A 17 -12.44 -4.47 -6.05
C VAL A 17 -13.49 -5.20 -6.89
N VAL A 18 -14.09 -6.22 -6.28
CA VAL A 18 -15.18 -6.98 -6.88
C VAL A 18 -16.52 -6.24 -6.73
N CYS A 19 -16.71 -5.59 -5.56
CA CYS A 19 -17.90 -4.83 -5.23
C CYS A 19 -17.52 -3.50 -4.57
N MET A 20 -17.66 -2.40 -5.31
CA MET A 20 -17.30 -1.06 -4.86
C MET A 20 -18.04 -0.67 -3.58
N GLU A 21 -19.36 -0.83 -3.54
CA GLU A 21 -20.19 -0.35 -2.43
C GLU A 21 -19.93 -1.12 -1.13
N GLU A 22 -19.63 -2.40 -1.21
CA GLU A 22 -19.31 -3.21 -0.03
C GLU A 22 -17.95 -2.82 0.56
N THR A 23 -16.94 -2.65 -0.30
CA THR A 23 -15.59 -2.27 0.12
C THR A 23 -15.56 -0.82 0.65
N LYS A 24 -16.23 0.12 -0.02
CA LYS A 24 -16.42 1.50 0.47
C LYS A 24 -17.00 1.51 1.89
N ARG A 25 -18.12 0.79 2.08
CA ARG A 25 -18.80 0.72 3.38
C ARG A 25 -17.87 0.17 4.46
N PHE A 26 -17.11 -0.87 4.15
CA PHE A 26 -16.16 -1.45 5.09
C PHE A 26 -15.14 -0.41 5.60
N TYR A 27 -14.50 0.34 4.71
CA TYR A 27 -13.52 1.35 5.08
C TYR A 27 -14.15 2.55 5.79
N MET A 28 -15.29 3.01 5.33
CA MET A 28 -15.97 4.19 5.90
C MET A 28 -16.51 3.89 7.30
N GLU A 29 -17.24 2.77 7.50
CA GLU A 29 -17.88 2.45 8.78
C GLU A 29 -16.94 1.94 9.87
N ASN A 30 -15.80 1.35 9.48
CA ASN A 30 -14.88 0.75 10.44
C ASN A 30 -13.68 1.63 10.74
N PHE A 31 -13.15 2.33 9.74
CA PHE A 31 -11.91 3.11 9.85
C PHE A 31 -12.13 4.63 9.66
N GLY A 32 -13.33 5.07 9.32
CA GLY A 32 -13.65 6.48 9.18
C GLY A 32 -13.10 7.13 7.92
N PHE A 33 -12.87 6.35 6.86
CA PHE A 33 -12.55 6.92 5.56
C PHE A 33 -13.73 7.72 5.01
N GLU A 34 -13.44 8.76 4.25
CA GLU A 34 -14.41 9.58 3.55
C GLU A 34 -14.19 9.51 2.04
N VAL A 35 -15.26 9.62 1.25
CA VAL A 35 -15.15 9.70 -0.21
C VAL A 35 -14.49 11.03 -0.57
N PHE A 36 -13.31 10.97 -1.17
CA PHE A 36 -12.55 12.12 -1.63
C PHE A 36 -12.87 12.49 -3.09
N HIS A 37 -12.99 11.46 -3.94
CA HIS A 37 -13.34 11.61 -5.35
C HIS A 37 -13.96 10.31 -5.85
N GLU A 38 -15.00 10.40 -6.70
CA GLU A 38 -15.63 9.23 -7.31
C GLU A 38 -15.99 9.54 -8.77
N LYS A 39 -15.69 8.60 -9.67
CA LYS A 39 -15.98 8.77 -11.09
C LYS A 39 -16.09 7.43 -11.82
N GLU A 40 -17.07 7.35 -12.74
CA GLU A 40 -17.07 6.29 -13.75
C GLU A 40 -16.25 6.76 -14.96
N ILE A 41 -15.32 5.92 -15.44
CA ILE A 41 -14.56 6.14 -16.67
C ILE A 41 -14.94 5.10 -17.71
N PHE A 42 -14.78 5.46 -19.00
CA PHE A 42 -15.18 4.62 -20.13
C PHE A 42 -14.00 4.21 -21.01
N TYR A 43 -12.85 4.81 -20.82
CA TYR A 43 -11.63 4.57 -21.58
C TYR A 43 -10.40 4.55 -20.64
N PRO A 44 -9.40 3.68 -20.83
CA PRO A 44 -9.29 2.62 -21.85
C PRO A 44 -10.29 1.48 -21.71
N GLU A 45 -10.91 1.31 -20.55
CA GLU A 45 -12.00 0.38 -20.29
C GLU A 45 -12.99 1.01 -19.28
N ARG A 46 -14.20 0.42 -19.23
CA ARG A 46 -15.24 0.93 -18.33
C ARG A 46 -15.02 0.44 -16.91
N MET A 47 -14.83 1.37 -15.98
CA MET A 47 -14.70 1.05 -14.55
C MET A 47 -15.22 2.19 -13.66
N ASN A 48 -15.66 1.82 -12.47
CA ASN A 48 -15.89 2.78 -11.39
C ASN A 48 -14.59 2.97 -10.62
N ILE A 49 -14.25 4.21 -10.31
CA ILE A 49 -13.08 4.57 -9.50
C ILE A 49 -13.56 5.44 -8.33
N CYS A 50 -13.13 5.09 -7.13
CA CYS A 50 -13.43 5.84 -5.91
C CYS A 50 -12.16 6.01 -5.07
N PHE A 51 -11.79 7.25 -4.79
CA PHE A 51 -10.74 7.57 -3.85
C PHE A 51 -11.33 7.79 -2.47
N LEU A 52 -10.93 6.96 -1.51
CA LEU A 52 -11.23 7.11 -0.10
C LEU A 52 -10.04 7.74 0.61
N LYS A 53 -10.32 8.63 1.56
CA LYS A 53 -9.28 9.35 2.31
C LYS A 53 -9.49 9.27 3.81
N LEU A 54 -8.39 9.01 4.53
CA LEU A 54 -8.28 9.13 5.98
C LEU A 54 -7.02 9.96 6.29
N ASN A 55 -7.18 11.24 6.63
CA ASN A 55 -6.06 12.18 6.81
C ASN A 55 -5.15 12.25 5.57
N ASP A 56 -3.93 11.74 5.65
CA ASP A 56 -2.95 11.66 4.55
C ASP A 56 -3.00 10.34 3.77
N LEU A 57 -3.71 9.33 4.29
CA LEU A 57 -3.89 8.03 3.64
C LEU A 57 -5.01 8.10 2.60
N VAL A 58 -4.65 7.84 1.34
CA VAL A 58 -5.60 7.76 0.23
C VAL A 58 -5.56 6.36 -0.38
N VAL A 59 -6.73 5.76 -0.54
CA VAL A 59 -6.92 4.46 -1.21
C VAL A 59 -7.77 4.69 -2.45
N GLU A 60 -7.27 4.27 -3.61
CA GLU A 60 -8.01 4.20 -4.85
C GLU A 60 -8.66 2.82 -4.97
N LEU A 61 -9.98 2.76 -4.87
CA LEU A 61 -10.75 1.56 -5.20
C LEU A 61 -11.18 1.64 -6.66
N TYR A 62 -10.97 0.56 -7.43
CA TYR A 62 -11.44 0.51 -8.81
C TYR A 62 -12.12 -0.81 -9.15
N GLU A 63 -13.34 -0.71 -9.67
CA GLU A 63 -14.22 -1.83 -10.04
C GLU A 63 -14.37 -1.89 -11.55
N HIS A 64 -13.81 -2.91 -12.18
CA HIS A 64 -13.99 -3.16 -13.59
C HIS A 64 -15.43 -3.55 -13.93
N LYS A 65 -15.97 -3.06 -15.03
CA LYS A 65 -17.29 -3.49 -15.52
C LYS A 65 -17.22 -4.80 -16.33
N ASN A 66 -16.03 -5.20 -16.74
CA ASN A 66 -15.79 -6.49 -17.38
C ASN A 66 -15.85 -7.63 -16.34
N GLU A 67 -16.79 -8.56 -16.54
CA GLU A 67 -17.04 -9.68 -15.62
C GLU A 67 -15.83 -10.64 -15.52
N ALA A 68 -15.12 -10.89 -16.63
CA ALA A 68 -13.93 -11.75 -16.62
C ALA A 68 -12.82 -11.14 -15.76
N VAL A 69 -12.61 -9.82 -15.84
CA VAL A 69 -11.62 -9.11 -14.99
C VAL A 69 -12.05 -9.13 -13.52
N ARG A 70 -13.33 -8.90 -13.21
CA ARG A 70 -13.83 -9.01 -11.84
C ARG A 70 -13.65 -10.40 -11.25
N LYS A 71 -13.86 -11.45 -12.06
CA LYS A 71 -13.60 -12.82 -11.62
C LYS A 71 -12.12 -13.05 -11.29
N GLU A 72 -11.21 -12.56 -12.15
CA GLU A 72 -9.77 -12.59 -11.87
C GLU A 72 -9.44 -11.87 -10.57
N VAL A 73 -9.98 -10.67 -10.34
CA VAL A 73 -9.79 -9.91 -9.09
C VAL A 73 -10.33 -10.68 -7.89
N ALA A 74 -11.46 -11.38 -8.02
CA ALA A 74 -12.00 -12.21 -6.92
C ALA A 74 -11.06 -13.35 -6.54
N GLU A 75 -10.39 -13.95 -7.51
CA GLU A 75 -9.46 -15.07 -7.33
C GLU A 75 -8.06 -14.66 -6.85
N ARG A 76 -7.73 -13.35 -6.86
CA ARG A 76 -6.45 -12.86 -6.35
C ARG A 76 -6.31 -13.16 -4.85
N VAL A 77 -5.09 -13.44 -4.45
CA VAL A 77 -4.68 -13.60 -3.04
C VAL A 77 -3.75 -12.43 -2.65
N THR A 78 -3.26 -12.42 -1.43
CA THR A 78 -2.21 -11.48 -1.02
C THR A 78 -0.98 -11.65 -1.91
N GLY A 79 -0.54 -10.57 -2.55
CA GLY A 79 0.59 -10.55 -3.48
C GLY A 79 1.85 -9.96 -2.86
N VAL A 80 2.63 -9.25 -3.69
CA VAL A 80 3.85 -8.55 -3.26
C VAL A 80 3.54 -7.49 -2.20
N TYR A 81 2.47 -6.72 -2.38
CA TYR A 81 1.94 -5.86 -1.32
C TYR A 81 1.12 -6.72 -0.36
N ASP A 82 1.61 -6.82 0.88
CA ASP A 82 1.00 -7.69 1.90
C ASP A 82 -0.20 -7.03 2.56
N HIS A 83 0.02 -5.87 3.18
CA HIS A 83 -0.98 -5.08 3.86
C HIS A 83 -0.58 -3.61 3.88
N PHE A 84 -1.54 -2.73 4.16
CA PHE A 84 -1.26 -1.36 4.51
C PHE A 84 -1.69 -1.07 5.94
N THR A 85 -1.01 -0.12 6.58
CA THR A 85 -1.11 0.09 8.02
C THR A 85 -1.50 1.52 8.35
N ILE A 86 -2.46 1.65 9.26
CA ILE A 86 -2.97 2.90 9.81
C ILE A 86 -2.38 3.10 11.21
N ASP A 87 -1.70 4.24 11.44
CA ASP A 87 -1.23 4.65 12.75
C ASP A 87 -2.41 5.02 13.67
N ALA A 88 -2.45 4.48 14.88
CA ALA A 88 -3.58 4.63 15.79
C ALA A 88 -3.16 5.16 17.15
N ALA A 89 -3.58 6.39 17.50
CA ALA A 89 -3.32 6.97 18.82
C ALA A 89 -4.12 6.28 19.92
N ASP A 90 -5.40 5.96 19.67
CA ASP A 90 -6.29 5.24 20.58
C ASP A 90 -6.37 3.76 20.22
N PHE A 91 -5.20 3.14 20.02
CA PHE A 91 -5.06 1.79 19.46
C PHE A 91 -5.89 0.74 20.21
N ASP A 92 -5.81 0.70 21.54
CA ASP A 92 -6.48 -0.36 22.33
C ASP A 92 -8.01 -0.28 22.20
N ASP A 93 -8.57 0.93 22.21
CA ASP A 93 -10.00 1.15 22.05
C ASP A 93 -10.47 0.78 20.63
N TYR A 94 -9.70 1.17 19.61
CA TYR A 94 -10.01 0.83 18.22
C TYR A 94 -9.92 -0.68 17.97
N ALA A 95 -8.83 -1.32 18.40
CA ALA A 95 -8.64 -2.75 18.26
C ALA A 95 -9.79 -3.53 18.93
N ALA A 96 -10.08 -3.21 20.19
CA ALA A 96 -11.17 -3.84 20.93
C ALA A 96 -12.53 -3.66 20.24
N ARG A 97 -12.82 -2.44 19.78
CA ARG A 97 -14.08 -2.12 19.07
C ARG A 97 -14.25 -2.95 17.79
N LEU A 98 -13.21 -3.02 16.95
CA LEU A 98 -13.27 -3.73 15.67
C LEU A 98 -13.33 -5.26 15.86
N ILE A 99 -12.57 -5.80 16.82
CA ILE A 99 -12.60 -7.22 17.18
C ILE A 99 -13.99 -7.59 17.73
N ASN A 100 -14.53 -6.80 18.65
CA ASN A 100 -15.85 -7.05 19.22
C ASN A 100 -16.99 -6.90 18.20
N LYS A 101 -16.80 -6.07 17.15
CA LYS A 101 -17.72 -5.98 16.01
C LYS A 101 -17.68 -7.23 15.12
N GLY A 102 -16.69 -8.10 15.32
CA GLY A 102 -16.55 -9.36 14.59
C GLY A 102 -15.91 -9.21 13.21
N LEU A 103 -15.07 -8.19 12.99
CA LEU A 103 -14.32 -8.08 11.74
C LEU A 103 -13.36 -9.28 11.59
N PRO A 104 -13.28 -9.87 10.38
CA PRO A 104 -12.37 -10.97 10.11
C PRO A 104 -10.92 -10.56 10.37
N LEU A 105 -10.17 -11.39 11.10
CA LEU A 105 -8.75 -11.20 11.37
C LEU A 105 -7.89 -11.97 10.38
N ALA A 106 -6.76 -11.40 9.97
CA ALA A 106 -5.76 -12.11 9.17
C ALA A 106 -5.03 -13.16 10.02
N ALA A 107 -4.48 -14.18 9.36
CA ALA A 107 -3.88 -15.34 10.02
C ALA A 107 -2.80 -14.97 11.06
N GLY A 108 -1.93 -14.00 10.76
CA GLY A 108 -0.88 -13.54 11.66
C GLY A 108 -1.38 -12.91 12.97
N THR A 109 -2.64 -12.43 12.98
CA THR A 109 -3.29 -11.84 14.15
C THR A 109 -4.63 -12.50 14.49
N ALA A 110 -4.82 -13.77 14.15
CA ALA A 110 -6.07 -14.51 14.34
C ALA A 110 -6.53 -14.57 15.80
N ASN A 111 -5.60 -14.43 16.75
CA ASN A 111 -5.89 -14.40 18.18
C ASN A 111 -6.05 -12.98 18.75
N GLY A 112 -6.09 -11.94 17.90
CA GLY A 112 -6.23 -10.54 18.27
C GLY A 112 -4.91 -9.76 18.18
N VAL A 113 -4.73 -8.77 19.05
CA VAL A 113 -3.56 -7.90 19.07
C VAL A 113 -2.27 -8.68 19.33
N VAL A 114 -1.24 -8.38 18.53
CA VAL A 114 0.11 -8.93 18.68
C VAL A 114 1.08 -7.82 19.06
N LEU A 115 1.98 -8.11 20.01
CA LEU A 115 3.15 -7.27 20.30
C LEU A 115 4.36 -7.83 19.55
N TYR A 116 4.89 -7.07 18.63
CA TYR A 116 6.08 -7.36 17.84
C TYR A 116 7.31 -6.72 18.52
N GLU A 117 7.85 -7.40 19.56
CA GLU A 117 8.89 -6.84 20.46
C GLU A 117 10.19 -6.47 19.74
N ASN A 118 10.55 -7.22 18.69
CA ASN A 118 11.82 -7.03 17.97
C ASN A 118 11.69 -6.14 16.72
N ILE A 119 10.56 -5.46 16.54
CA ILE A 119 10.36 -4.51 15.46
C ILE A 119 10.52 -3.10 15.99
N LYS A 120 11.37 -2.29 15.30
CA LYS A 120 11.79 -0.96 15.73
C LYS A 120 12.44 -0.99 17.14
N THR A 121 12.55 0.17 17.82
CA THR A 121 13.34 0.27 19.05
C THR A 121 12.62 -0.15 20.33
N LYS A 122 11.27 -0.11 20.34
CA LYS A 122 10.46 -0.43 21.52
C LYS A 122 9.32 -1.39 21.22
N GLY A 123 9.39 -2.05 20.08
CA GLY A 123 8.30 -2.89 19.57
C GLY A 123 7.11 -2.08 19.04
N ILE A 124 6.27 -2.76 18.29
CA ILE A 124 4.99 -2.24 17.82
C ILE A 124 3.86 -3.19 18.22
N ARG A 125 2.67 -2.66 18.43
CA ARG A 125 1.46 -3.47 18.58
C ARG A 125 0.64 -3.36 17.31
N GLY A 126 0.14 -4.47 16.80
CA GLY A 126 -0.63 -4.50 15.57
C GLY A 126 -1.78 -5.49 15.61
N VAL A 127 -2.77 -5.26 14.78
CA VAL A 127 -3.85 -6.21 14.47
C VAL A 127 -4.31 -6.00 13.04
N ASN A 128 -4.44 -7.10 12.29
CA ASN A 128 -4.72 -7.12 10.87
C ASN A 128 -6.15 -7.58 10.60
N PHE A 129 -6.91 -6.74 9.89
CA PHE A 129 -8.29 -7.03 9.48
C PHE A 129 -8.35 -7.33 7.99
N VAL A 130 -9.20 -8.27 7.62
CA VAL A 130 -9.44 -8.65 6.22
C VAL A 130 -10.70 -7.94 5.73
N SER A 131 -10.58 -7.19 4.63
CA SER A 131 -11.72 -6.54 4.00
C SER A 131 -12.63 -7.56 3.28
N PRO A 132 -13.87 -7.22 2.92
CA PRO A 132 -14.72 -8.07 2.11
C PRO A 132 -14.10 -8.44 0.75
N ASN A 133 -13.21 -7.61 0.24
CA ASN A 133 -12.47 -7.86 -1.01
C ASN A 133 -11.24 -8.77 -0.81
N GLY A 134 -10.82 -9.00 0.45
CA GLY A 134 -9.70 -9.86 0.83
C GLY A 134 -8.35 -9.16 0.96
N ASP A 135 -8.28 -7.84 0.77
CA ASP A 135 -7.11 -7.04 1.12
C ASP A 135 -7.00 -6.87 2.65
N VAL A 136 -5.77 -6.68 3.12
CA VAL A 136 -5.48 -6.61 4.55
C VAL A 136 -5.17 -5.18 4.96
N VAL A 137 -5.85 -4.70 5.99
CA VAL A 137 -5.60 -3.43 6.66
C VAL A 137 -5.17 -3.69 8.11
N GLU A 138 -4.03 -3.16 8.47
CA GLU A 138 -3.53 -3.17 9.85
C GLU A 138 -3.86 -1.84 10.53
N ILE A 139 -4.18 -1.90 11.83
CA ILE A 139 -3.97 -0.76 12.72
C ILE A 139 -2.78 -1.06 13.62
N CYS A 140 -1.91 -0.07 13.84
CA CYS A 140 -0.74 -0.25 14.68
C CYS A 140 -0.52 0.89 15.68
N TYR A 141 0.31 0.59 16.69
CA TYR A 141 0.81 1.55 17.67
C TYR A 141 2.31 1.33 17.86
N ASP A 142 3.11 2.33 17.53
CA ASP A 142 4.56 2.30 17.73
C ASP A 142 4.89 2.77 19.15
N ASN A 143 5.38 1.86 20.00
CA ASN A 143 5.72 2.17 21.39
C ASN A 143 6.86 3.20 21.56
N ALA A 144 7.57 3.53 20.47
CA ALA A 144 8.60 4.57 20.47
C ALA A 144 8.07 5.97 20.10
N LYS A 145 6.90 6.07 19.44
CA LYS A 145 6.28 7.34 19.06
C LYS A 145 5.62 8.03 20.26
N SER A 146 5.51 9.36 20.20
CA SER A 146 4.68 10.14 21.12
C SER A 146 3.33 10.40 20.50
N TYR A 147 2.27 10.00 21.19
CA TYR A 147 0.87 10.24 20.82
C TYR A 147 0.20 11.32 21.67
N ALA A 148 0.98 12.07 22.45
CA ALA A 148 0.43 13.13 23.31
C ALA A 148 -0.38 14.15 22.52
N GLY A 149 -1.65 14.34 22.90
CA GLY A 149 -2.59 15.26 22.24
C GLY A 149 -3.13 14.75 20.89
N LYS A 150 -2.87 13.51 20.52
CA LYS A 150 -3.44 12.85 19.33
C LYS A 150 -4.53 11.89 19.76
N THR A 151 -5.55 11.71 18.91
CA THR A 151 -6.67 10.78 19.12
C THR A 151 -7.05 10.10 17.82
N GLY A 152 -7.63 8.92 17.91
CA GLY A 152 -8.17 8.17 16.76
C GLY A 152 -7.11 7.59 15.84
N LEU A 153 -7.53 7.38 14.59
CA LEU A 153 -6.69 6.90 13.50
C LEU A 153 -6.02 8.10 12.82
N LEU A 154 -4.71 8.02 12.63
CA LEU A 154 -3.89 9.16 12.24
C LEU A 154 -3.53 9.21 10.74
N GLY A 155 -3.84 8.16 9.96
CA GLY A 155 -3.47 8.02 8.57
C GLY A 155 -2.34 7.00 8.38
N TRP A 156 -1.41 7.26 7.44
CA TRP A 156 -0.34 6.32 7.12
C TRP A 156 0.59 6.00 8.30
N ASP A 157 0.84 4.69 8.55
CA ASP A 157 2.08 4.25 9.19
C ASP A 157 3.03 3.68 8.12
N HIS A 158 2.64 2.61 7.43
CA HIS A 158 3.46 1.98 6.39
C HIS A 158 2.64 1.14 5.39
N LEU A 159 3.28 0.80 4.27
CA LEU A 159 2.85 -0.24 3.33
C LEU A 159 3.83 -1.40 3.39
N ALA A 160 3.35 -2.60 3.66
CA ALA A 160 4.16 -3.80 3.73
C ALA A 160 4.39 -4.41 2.34
N VAL A 161 5.66 -4.66 2.03
CA VAL A 161 6.12 -5.21 0.76
C VAL A 161 6.90 -6.48 1.02
N ARG A 162 6.42 -7.61 0.52
CA ARG A 162 7.16 -8.88 0.54
C ARG A 162 8.37 -8.77 -0.39
N THR A 163 9.54 -9.13 0.09
CA THR A 163 10.77 -9.05 -0.69
C THR A 163 11.48 -10.39 -0.79
N LYS A 164 12.00 -10.67 -1.96
CA LYS A 164 12.84 -11.84 -2.24
C LYS A 164 14.22 -11.71 -1.61
N ASP A 165 14.77 -10.50 -1.67
CA ASP A 165 16.06 -10.13 -1.10
C ASP A 165 15.97 -8.72 -0.52
N LEU A 166 16.12 -8.62 0.80
CA LEU A 166 15.96 -7.37 1.52
C LEU A 166 16.97 -6.32 1.07
N LYS A 167 18.22 -6.73 0.82
CA LYS A 167 19.29 -5.81 0.40
C LYS A 167 19.04 -5.23 -0.99
N THR A 168 18.60 -6.06 -1.93
CA THR A 168 18.24 -5.62 -3.28
C THR A 168 17.08 -4.63 -3.25
N SER A 169 16.03 -4.94 -2.48
CA SER A 169 14.88 -4.05 -2.33
C SER A 169 15.24 -2.73 -1.66
N MET A 170 16.03 -2.77 -0.58
CA MET A 170 16.53 -1.55 0.07
C MET A 170 17.34 -0.67 -0.89
N SER A 171 18.21 -1.27 -1.72
CA SER A 171 19.00 -0.52 -2.70
C SER A 171 18.12 0.13 -3.75
N PHE A 172 17.15 -0.60 -4.28
CA PHE A 172 16.17 -0.08 -5.25
C PHE A 172 15.38 1.11 -4.70
N TYR A 173 14.81 0.98 -3.50
CA TYR A 173 14.04 2.07 -2.90
C TYR A 173 14.91 3.26 -2.48
N ALA A 174 16.20 3.03 -2.17
CA ALA A 174 17.14 4.13 -1.92
C ALA A 174 17.39 4.99 -3.18
N GLU A 175 17.40 4.40 -4.38
CA GLU A 175 17.47 5.14 -5.65
C GLU A 175 16.24 6.03 -5.85
N LEU A 176 15.06 5.61 -5.35
CA LEU A 176 13.82 6.40 -5.34
C LEU A 176 13.76 7.43 -4.20
N GLY A 177 14.82 7.58 -3.40
CA GLY A 177 14.93 8.56 -2.34
C GLY A 177 14.44 8.10 -0.97
N PHE A 178 14.15 6.80 -0.80
CA PHE A 178 13.85 6.24 0.51
C PHE A 178 15.14 6.03 1.32
N SER A 179 15.07 6.25 2.61
CA SER A 179 16.16 5.97 3.56
C SER A 179 15.69 5.04 4.67
N MET A 180 16.58 4.16 5.13
CA MET A 180 16.28 3.24 6.20
C MET A 180 16.07 4.00 7.52
N THR A 181 14.93 3.74 8.18
CA THR A 181 14.53 4.39 9.44
C THR A 181 14.28 3.42 10.59
N GLY A 182 14.25 2.14 10.29
CA GLY A 182 14.06 1.09 11.30
C GLY A 182 14.30 -0.28 10.73
N ASN A 183 14.45 -1.25 11.60
CA ASN A 183 14.52 -2.66 11.25
C ASN A 183 13.92 -3.54 12.35
N GLY A 184 13.82 -4.80 12.08
CA GLY A 184 13.38 -5.78 13.05
C GLY A 184 13.41 -7.19 12.48
N TYR A 185 12.88 -8.11 13.27
CA TYR A 185 12.69 -9.50 12.87
C TYR A 185 11.55 -10.14 13.64
N LEU A 186 11.00 -11.18 13.05
CA LEU A 186 10.05 -12.08 13.72
C LEU A 186 10.62 -13.50 13.67
N ASP A 187 10.64 -14.15 14.83
CA ASP A 187 10.96 -15.59 14.91
C ASP A 187 9.66 -16.38 14.76
N THR A 188 9.65 -17.31 13.82
CA THR A 188 8.54 -18.24 13.56
C THR A 188 9.03 -19.67 13.65
N ASP A 189 8.14 -20.64 13.68
CA ASP A 189 8.50 -22.08 13.67
C ASP A 189 9.26 -22.48 12.39
N GLU A 190 9.06 -21.73 11.29
CA GLU A 190 9.70 -21.96 9.99
C GLU A 190 11.08 -21.28 9.88
N GLY A 191 11.38 -20.31 10.75
CA GLY A 191 12.62 -19.55 10.76
C GLY A 191 12.41 -18.06 11.03
N ARG A 192 13.44 -17.25 10.74
CA ARG A 192 13.42 -15.81 11.02
C ARG A 192 13.00 -14.99 9.78
N ILE A 193 12.00 -14.16 9.95
CA ILE A 193 11.57 -13.12 9.00
C ILE A 193 12.35 -11.84 9.31
N TYR A 194 12.99 -11.26 8.31
CA TYR A 194 13.71 -9.99 8.46
C TYR A 194 12.89 -8.83 7.90
N ILE A 195 12.94 -7.70 8.61
CA ILE A 195 12.14 -6.51 8.30
C ILE A 195 13.03 -5.28 8.24
N ALA A 196 12.82 -4.41 7.24
CA ALA A 196 13.42 -3.08 7.17
C ALA A 196 12.36 -2.03 6.84
N PHE A 197 12.35 -0.92 7.56
CA PHE A 197 11.53 0.25 7.26
C PHE A 197 12.32 1.25 6.45
N MET A 198 11.78 1.62 5.29
CA MET A 198 12.34 2.61 4.37
C MET A 198 11.37 3.79 4.25
N THR A 199 11.83 5.01 4.53
CA THR A 199 10.96 6.20 4.55
C THR A 199 11.37 7.24 3.53
N CYS A 200 10.39 7.77 2.80
CA CYS A 200 10.53 8.90 1.88
C CYS A 200 9.38 9.89 2.09
N LYS A 201 9.70 11.18 2.30
CA LYS A 201 8.69 12.26 2.42
C LYS A 201 7.55 11.96 3.42
N GLY A 202 7.88 11.32 4.54
CA GLY A 202 6.92 10.99 5.60
C GLY A 202 6.15 9.69 5.41
N PHE A 203 6.27 9.02 4.28
CA PHE A 203 5.68 7.72 4.00
C PHE A 203 6.71 6.61 4.19
N ALA A 204 6.30 5.49 4.81
CA ALA A 204 7.17 4.35 5.07
C ALA A 204 6.73 3.09 4.29
N LEU A 205 7.72 2.36 3.81
CA LEU A 205 7.58 0.97 3.37
C LEU A 205 8.12 0.05 4.46
N GLU A 206 7.43 -1.04 4.74
CA GLU A 206 7.92 -2.17 5.51
C GLU A 206 8.34 -3.27 4.55
N LEU A 207 9.63 -3.46 4.35
CA LEU A 207 10.17 -4.53 3.50
C LEU A 207 10.28 -5.80 4.32
N ILE A 208 9.56 -6.87 3.93
CA ILE A 208 9.45 -8.13 4.67
C ILE A 208 10.11 -9.24 3.86
N GLN A 209 11.21 -9.79 4.36
CA GLN A 209 11.83 -10.98 3.78
C GLN A 209 11.36 -12.23 4.52
N LEU A 210 10.41 -12.96 3.93
CA LEU A 210 9.83 -14.16 4.47
C LEU A 210 10.86 -15.32 4.50
N VAL A 211 10.65 -16.29 5.39
CA VAL A 211 11.46 -17.51 5.45
C VAL A 211 11.21 -18.37 4.21
N GLY A 212 12.28 -18.96 3.69
CA GLY A 212 12.17 -19.87 2.54
C GLY A 212 11.69 -19.21 1.26
N ASN A 213 11.78 -17.88 1.18
CA ASN A 213 11.39 -17.09 0.03
C ASN A 213 12.24 -17.45 -1.18
N THR A 214 11.80 -18.43 -1.94
CA THR A 214 12.45 -18.82 -3.19
C THR A 214 11.92 -17.95 -4.32
N VAL A 215 12.76 -17.72 -5.31
CA VAL A 215 12.42 -16.98 -6.54
C VAL A 215 11.21 -17.62 -7.26
N ASP A 216 10.88 -18.85 -6.92
CA ASP A 216 9.96 -19.71 -7.64
C ASP A 216 8.56 -19.81 -7.02
N ASP A 217 8.23 -19.04 -5.95
CA ASP A 217 6.86 -18.97 -5.45
C ASP A 217 6.03 -18.00 -6.32
N PRO A 218 5.26 -18.51 -7.31
CA PRO A 218 4.58 -17.65 -8.26
C PRO A 218 3.42 -16.87 -7.65
N ASP A 219 2.86 -17.32 -6.52
CA ASP A 219 1.67 -16.70 -5.95
C ASP A 219 2.03 -15.50 -5.07
N THR A 220 3.19 -15.52 -4.42
CA THR A 220 3.70 -14.40 -3.62
C THR A 220 4.08 -13.18 -4.48
N TRP A 221 4.50 -13.39 -5.73
CA TRP A 221 5.09 -12.35 -6.59
C TRP A 221 4.17 -11.86 -7.71
N LYS A 222 2.89 -12.18 -7.64
CA LYS A 222 1.86 -11.66 -8.55
C LYS A 222 1.19 -10.41 -8.00
N ALA A 223 0.51 -9.67 -8.87
CA ALA A 223 -0.44 -8.66 -8.46
C ALA A 223 -1.49 -9.30 -7.53
N GLY A 224 -1.55 -8.79 -6.30
CA GLY A 224 -2.44 -9.29 -5.27
C GLY A 224 -3.72 -8.47 -5.15
N LYS A 225 -4.33 -8.55 -3.98
CA LYS A 225 -5.47 -7.74 -3.57
C LYS A 225 -5.12 -6.25 -3.57
N ILE A 226 -3.89 -5.90 -3.18
CA ILE A 226 -3.32 -4.57 -3.36
C ILE A 226 -2.50 -4.62 -4.65
N ASP A 227 -2.82 -3.76 -5.62
CA ASP A 227 -2.25 -3.83 -6.98
C ASP A 227 -1.01 -2.93 -7.14
N HIS A 228 -1.07 -1.70 -6.68
CA HIS A 228 0.02 -0.74 -6.85
C HIS A 228 0.06 0.33 -5.75
N ILE A 229 1.23 0.95 -5.63
CA ILE A 229 1.40 2.23 -4.93
C ILE A 229 1.64 3.32 -5.97
N ALA A 230 1.03 4.47 -5.79
CA ALA A 230 1.26 5.66 -6.61
C ALA A 230 2.07 6.70 -5.86
N LEU A 231 3.16 7.15 -6.47
CA LEU A 231 4.00 8.24 -6.01
C LEU A 231 3.60 9.53 -6.72
N ASP A 232 3.32 10.59 -5.96
CA ASP A 232 3.06 11.92 -6.51
C ASP A 232 4.37 12.53 -7.03
N VAL A 233 4.37 13.01 -8.27
CA VAL A 233 5.55 13.62 -8.90
C VAL A 233 5.27 15.04 -9.35
N GLU A 234 6.31 15.87 -9.37
CA GLU A 234 6.20 17.26 -9.83
C GLU A 234 5.96 17.34 -11.33
N ASN A 235 6.69 16.52 -12.12
CA ASN A 235 6.56 16.43 -13.57
C ASN A 235 6.66 14.98 -14.03
N VAL A 236 5.54 14.39 -14.42
CA VAL A 236 5.46 13.00 -14.83
C VAL A 236 6.24 12.70 -16.12
N GLN A 237 6.33 13.69 -17.03
CA GLN A 237 7.07 13.50 -18.29
C GLN A 237 8.58 13.42 -18.03
N ASP A 238 9.11 14.30 -17.16
CA ASP A 238 10.52 14.27 -16.75
C ASP A 238 10.81 12.99 -15.95
N ALA A 239 9.90 12.59 -15.05
CA ALA A 239 10.00 11.33 -14.32
C ALA A 239 10.06 10.11 -15.25
N PHE A 240 9.24 10.07 -16.32
CA PHE A 240 9.25 8.99 -17.30
C PHE A 240 10.58 8.91 -18.07
N VAL A 241 11.08 10.06 -18.53
CA VAL A 241 12.37 10.12 -19.25
C VAL A 241 13.50 9.65 -18.34
N GLU A 242 13.52 10.07 -17.09
CA GLU A 242 14.55 9.69 -16.13
C GLU A 242 14.45 8.19 -15.77
N ALA A 243 13.27 7.68 -15.48
CA ALA A 243 13.05 6.26 -15.19
C ALA A 243 13.56 5.38 -16.35
N ARG A 244 13.29 5.79 -17.58
CA ARG A 244 13.77 5.10 -18.79
C ARG A 244 15.31 5.17 -18.91
N SER A 245 15.90 6.33 -18.62
CA SER A 245 17.37 6.51 -18.74
C SER A 245 18.14 5.74 -17.67
N CYS A 246 17.55 5.59 -16.47
CA CYS A 246 18.08 4.76 -15.39
C CYS A 246 17.90 3.25 -15.62
N GLY A 247 17.17 2.84 -16.67
CA GLY A 247 16.97 1.45 -17.02
C GLY A 247 15.93 0.71 -16.19
N TYR A 248 14.99 1.43 -15.53
CA TYR A 248 13.87 0.78 -14.86
C TYR A 248 12.97 0.03 -15.85
N GLU A 249 12.43 -1.12 -15.42
CA GLU A 249 11.47 -1.89 -16.21
C GLU A 249 10.13 -1.13 -16.27
N LEU A 250 9.86 -0.50 -17.41
CA LEU A 250 8.60 0.23 -17.66
C LEU A 250 7.50 -0.75 -18.02
N LEU A 251 6.35 -0.67 -17.33
CA LEU A 251 5.14 -1.41 -17.67
C LEU A 251 4.30 -0.69 -18.72
N ASP A 252 4.58 0.58 -18.97
CA ASP A 252 3.89 1.43 -19.93
C ASP A 252 4.84 1.90 -21.04
N PHE A 253 4.34 1.98 -22.27
CA PHE A 253 5.11 2.48 -23.41
C PHE A 253 5.32 4.00 -23.40
N GLY A 254 4.60 4.73 -22.53
CA GLY A 254 4.63 6.17 -22.40
C GLY A 254 3.74 6.64 -21.26
N VAL A 255 3.73 7.93 -21.02
CA VAL A 255 2.84 8.56 -20.06
C VAL A 255 1.40 8.42 -20.54
N LYS A 256 0.55 7.86 -19.68
CA LYS A 256 -0.90 7.70 -19.89
C LYS A 256 -1.67 8.86 -19.29
N GLU A 257 -2.90 9.04 -19.75
CA GLU A 257 -3.84 10.02 -19.23
C GLU A 257 -5.16 9.35 -18.82
N LEU A 258 -5.71 9.75 -17.66
CA LEU A 258 -7.07 9.42 -17.25
C LEU A 258 -7.85 10.67 -16.92
N PRO A 259 -9.15 10.70 -17.25
CA PRO A 259 -10.02 11.84 -16.97
C PRO A 259 -10.50 11.85 -15.52
N LEU A 260 -9.58 11.62 -14.58
CA LEU A 260 -9.84 11.65 -13.13
C LEU A 260 -9.62 13.09 -12.62
N PHE A 261 -10.32 13.40 -11.54
CA PHE A 261 -10.32 14.75 -10.97
C PHE A 261 -10.86 15.82 -11.96
N GLU A 262 -10.68 17.08 -11.65
CA GLU A 262 -11.23 18.17 -12.46
C GLU A 262 -10.57 18.28 -13.85
N LYS A 263 -9.25 18.07 -13.92
CA LYS A 263 -8.44 18.28 -15.13
C LYS A 263 -7.66 17.05 -15.60
N GLY A 264 -8.05 15.90 -15.11
CA GLY A 264 -7.36 14.63 -15.39
C GLY A 264 -6.10 14.43 -14.58
N CYS A 265 -5.53 13.25 -14.72
CA CYS A 265 -4.21 12.90 -14.20
C CYS A 265 -3.39 12.23 -15.30
N ARG A 266 -2.07 12.28 -15.15
CA ARG A 266 -1.12 11.60 -16.03
C ARG A 266 -0.21 10.70 -15.20
N PHE A 267 0.11 9.52 -15.72
CA PHE A 267 0.90 8.54 -14.98
C PHE A 267 1.66 7.60 -15.89
N PHE A 268 2.62 6.90 -15.33
CA PHE A 268 3.25 5.70 -15.86
C PHE A 268 3.65 4.79 -14.70
N THR A 269 3.91 3.52 -15.01
CA THR A 269 4.20 2.50 -14.00
C THR A 269 5.53 1.83 -14.30
N ILE A 270 6.35 1.62 -13.27
CA ILE A 270 7.52 0.77 -13.32
C ILE A 270 7.27 -0.51 -12.52
N LYS A 271 8.10 -1.51 -12.79
CA LYS A 271 8.15 -2.74 -12.02
C LYS A 271 9.32 -2.71 -11.04
N GLY A 272 9.03 -2.95 -9.78
CA GLY A 272 10.04 -3.08 -8.73
C GLY A 272 10.71 -4.46 -8.71
N PRO A 273 11.73 -4.66 -7.85
CA PRO A 273 12.57 -5.86 -7.83
C PRO A 273 11.83 -7.14 -7.46
N ASN A 274 10.67 -7.04 -6.83
CA ASN A 274 9.85 -8.19 -6.45
C ASN A 274 8.63 -8.39 -7.37
N GLY A 275 8.51 -7.58 -8.43
CA GLY A 275 7.37 -7.59 -9.34
C GLY A 275 6.27 -6.59 -8.97
N GLU A 276 6.46 -5.80 -7.92
CA GLU A 276 5.51 -4.77 -7.49
C GLU A 276 5.38 -3.65 -8.53
N LYS A 277 4.16 -3.13 -8.68
CA LYS A 277 3.85 -2.00 -9.53
C LYS A 277 4.00 -0.70 -8.75
N ILE A 278 4.85 0.19 -9.24
CA ILE A 278 5.05 1.52 -8.68
C ILE A 278 4.63 2.53 -9.74
N GLU A 279 3.54 3.21 -9.50
CA GLU A 279 3.02 4.25 -10.37
C GLU A 279 3.64 5.61 -10.03
N PHE A 280 3.97 6.39 -11.03
CA PHE A 280 4.33 7.80 -10.90
C PHE A 280 3.19 8.62 -11.46
N ASN A 281 2.52 9.39 -10.61
CA ASN A 281 1.28 10.08 -10.94
C ASN A 281 1.39 11.58 -10.73
N GLN A 282 0.79 12.32 -11.64
CA GLN A 282 0.63 13.76 -11.57
C GLN A 282 -0.81 14.14 -11.84
N VAL A 283 -1.49 14.70 -10.84
CA VAL A 283 -2.79 15.34 -11.04
C VAL A 283 -2.57 16.68 -11.74
N ASN A 284 -3.30 16.90 -12.84
CA ASN A 284 -3.17 18.13 -13.63
C ASN A 284 -3.75 19.32 -12.85
N LYS A 285 -2.91 20.35 -12.63
CA LYS A 285 -3.31 21.55 -11.89
C LYS A 285 -3.86 22.66 -12.78
N PHE A 286 -3.38 22.76 -14.04
CA PHE A 286 -3.77 23.80 -15.01
C PHE A 286 -3.67 23.32 -16.46
#